data_7ff8039a7bf931a58cce0c536d62e08e
#
_entry.id   7ff8039a7bf931a58cce0c536d62e08e
#
_cell.length_a   1.000
_cell.length_b   1.000
_cell.length_c   1.000
_cell.angle_alpha   90.00
_cell.angle_beta   90.00
_cell.angle_gamma   90.00
#
_symmetry.space_group_name_H-M   'P 1'
#
loop_
_entity.id
_entity.type
_entity.pdbx_description
1 polymer ?
#
loop_
_entity_poly.entity_id
_entity_poly.type
_entity_poly.pdbx_seq_one_letter_code
_entity_poly.pdbx_strand_id
1 'polypeptide(L)'
;MSVKIQTRSINLTVFNDLLTAGTDPLIARLCAARDVQSPSELDDKLAALLPYQTLTNCEAAAGRLADAIERQEKILIVADYDADGATACSVGMSGLAAMGAKVDFLVPNRFEHGYGLTPELAEIAAEQGVDLLVTVDNGIASIAGVARAQELGLDVIVTDHHLPAETVPDCIIVNPNQKGCGFQSKSLAGVGVIFYVLMALRAELRRRNYFSDGLKEPNLGDLLDLVALGTVADVVTLDHNNRILVSQGLKRMRLGKMRPGIRALFEVARRDWRKAQPFDMGFALGPRINAAGRLDDMSVGIACLLAQDDAEAQELAAQLNDLNIERREIEQSMLQDALNAFPETLPPGQTTLVAYRDDFHQGVVGIVASRLKDRFYRPTIVFAPADNGEVRGSGRSIPNLHLRDALDLVSKRHPDLILKFGGHAMAAGLSILEHNIPAFQTAFEEAVREMVCEDDLSQTFITDGSLPARDITLEQAQNLARHVWGQGFAPPSFTDEFHVIRQQPLGAEGKHKKVWLQKDGYEFEAMFWRCSEDIPEYIRTVYRPVANEWRNNLELQLYIDYWEAA
;
A
#
# COMPACT_ATOMS: atom_id res chain seq x y z
N MET A 1 20.14 18.50 -8.80
CA MET A 1 19.81 18.12 -7.40
C MET A 1 21.00 17.37 -6.84
N SER A 2 21.40 17.63 -5.61
CA SER A 2 22.41 16.79 -4.99
C SER A 2 21.73 15.46 -4.57
N VAL A 3 22.33 14.34 -4.97
CA VAL A 3 21.89 13.00 -4.59
C VAL A 3 22.92 12.43 -3.63
N LYS A 4 22.44 11.75 -2.57
CA LYS A 4 23.31 11.07 -1.61
C LYS A 4 23.11 9.58 -1.73
N ILE A 5 24.19 8.80 -1.68
CA ILE A 5 24.15 7.34 -1.58
C ILE A 5 24.64 6.96 -0.19
N GLN A 6 23.78 6.32 0.57
CA GLN A 6 24.06 5.88 1.94
C GLN A 6 23.94 4.36 2.05
N THR A 7 24.90 3.72 2.73
CA THR A 7 24.82 2.29 3.02
C THR A 7 24.11 2.05 4.34
N ARG A 8 23.23 1.05 4.40
CA ARG A 8 22.55 0.61 5.63
C ARG A 8 23.57 0.09 6.63
N SER A 9 23.36 0.43 7.89
CA SER A 9 24.10 -0.19 9.00
C SER A 9 23.64 -1.65 9.19
N ILE A 10 24.57 -2.51 9.58
CA ILE A 10 24.32 -3.94 9.81
C ILE A 10 24.45 -4.21 11.32
N ASN A 11 23.46 -4.87 11.90
CA ASN A 11 23.60 -5.42 13.24
C ASN A 11 24.45 -6.71 13.17
N LEU A 12 25.74 -6.60 13.58
CA LEU A 12 26.69 -7.70 13.48
C LEU A 12 26.33 -8.89 14.38
N THR A 13 25.68 -8.67 15.52
CA THR A 13 25.23 -9.75 16.40
C THR A 13 24.17 -10.57 15.68
N VAL A 14 23.13 -9.94 15.18
CA VAL A 14 22.06 -10.60 14.42
C VAL A 14 22.60 -11.29 13.17
N PHE A 15 23.52 -10.64 12.45
CA PHE A 15 24.18 -11.24 11.29
C PHE A 15 24.84 -12.58 11.64
N ASN A 16 25.62 -12.62 12.71
CA ASN A 16 26.29 -13.85 13.16
C ASN A 16 25.30 -14.92 13.64
N ASP A 17 24.22 -14.53 14.32
CA ASP A 17 23.16 -15.44 14.77
C ASP A 17 22.45 -16.09 13.56
N LEU A 18 22.15 -15.30 12.53
CA LEU A 18 21.55 -15.79 11.28
C LEU A 18 22.48 -16.75 10.53
N LEU A 19 23.80 -16.46 10.46
CA LEU A 19 24.78 -17.38 9.88
C LEU A 19 24.86 -18.68 10.66
N THR A 20 24.86 -18.60 11.99
CA THR A 20 24.90 -19.78 12.87
C THR A 20 23.64 -20.66 12.70
N ALA A 21 22.50 -20.02 12.42
CA ALA A 21 21.25 -20.71 12.08
C ALA A 21 21.21 -21.28 10.66
N GLY A 22 22.27 -21.10 9.85
CA GLY A 22 22.38 -21.65 8.49
C GLY A 22 21.76 -20.80 7.40
N THR A 23 21.47 -19.52 7.68
CA THR A 23 20.97 -18.59 6.67
C THR A 23 22.08 -18.27 5.65
N ASP A 24 21.70 -18.17 4.36
CA ASP A 24 22.60 -17.70 3.31
C ASP A 24 23.29 -16.39 3.70
N PRO A 25 24.60 -16.22 3.49
CA PRO A 25 25.35 -15.06 3.98
C PRO A 25 24.85 -13.73 3.44
N LEU A 26 24.41 -13.68 2.17
CA LEU A 26 23.85 -12.46 1.59
C LEU A 26 22.51 -12.15 2.25
N ILE A 27 21.63 -13.13 2.39
CA ILE A 27 20.32 -12.96 3.04
C ILE A 27 20.50 -12.57 4.52
N ALA A 28 21.43 -13.19 5.23
CA ALA A 28 21.75 -12.83 6.63
C ALA A 28 22.17 -11.36 6.74
N ARG A 29 23.06 -10.88 5.84
CA ARG A 29 23.48 -9.47 5.77
C ARG A 29 22.31 -8.54 5.53
N LEU A 30 21.47 -8.85 4.55
CA LEU A 30 20.31 -8.05 4.16
C LEU A 30 19.27 -7.97 5.28
N CYS A 31 18.99 -9.08 5.95
CA CYS A 31 18.03 -9.13 7.05
C CYS A 31 18.56 -8.39 8.29
N ALA A 32 19.84 -8.56 8.63
CA ALA A 32 20.47 -7.84 9.74
C ALA A 32 20.57 -6.31 9.52
N ALA A 33 20.44 -5.86 8.27
CA ALA A 33 20.35 -4.45 7.91
C ALA A 33 18.90 -3.91 7.85
N ARG A 34 17.89 -4.74 8.19
CA ARG A 34 16.44 -4.43 8.12
C ARG A 34 15.71 -4.74 9.42
N ASP A 35 16.36 -4.46 10.52
CA ASP A 35 15.81 -4.56 11.90
C ASP A 35 15.28 -5.95 12.29
N VAL A 36 15.66 -7.02 11.58
CA VAL A 36 15.45 -8.39 12.05
C VAL A 36 16.23 -8.57 13.35
N GLN A 37 15.60 -9.10 14.39
CA GLN A 37 16.19 -9.24 15.71
C GLN A 37 16.70 -10.66 16.00
N SER A 38 16.14 -11.67 15.34
CA SER A 38 16.49 -13.07 15.59
C SER A 38 16.20 -13.96 14.38
N PRO A 39 16.84 -15.15 14.31
CA PRO A 39 16.54 -16.13 13.25
C PRO A 39 15.07 -16.57 13.18
N SER A 40 14.34 -16.53 14.30
CA SER A 40 12.90 -16.90 14.33
C SER A 40 12.02 -15.95 13.49
N GLU A 41 12.47 -14.71 13.27
CA GLU A 41 11.76 -13.77 12.39
C GLU A 41 11.89 -14.06 10.89
N LEU A 42 12.67 -15.07 10.51
CA LEU A 42 12.69 -15.61 9.16
C LEU A 42 11.75 -16.82 8.99
N ASP A 43 11.09 -17.29 10.07
CA ASP A 43 10.06 -18.31 9.96
C ASP A 43 8.78 -17.69 9.38
N ASP A 44 8.37 -18.18 8.21
CA ASP A 44 7.19 -17.71 7.51
C ASP A 44 5.98 -18.66 7.66
N LYS A 45 6.00 -19.58 8.63
CA LYS A 45 4.90 -20.50 8.89
C LYS A 45 3.75 -19.79 9.60
N LEU A 46 2.51 -20.18 9.30
CA LEU A 46 1.31 -19.64 9.97
C LEU A 46 1.32 -19.81 11.48
N ALA A 47 2.00 -20.82 12.00
CA ALA A 47 2.15 -21.05 13.44
C ALA A 47 2.97 -19.95 14.15
N ALA A 48 3.75 -19.16 13.41
CA ALA A 48 4.52 -18.03 13.94
C ALA A 48 3.73 -16.71 13.93
N LEU A 49 2.48 -16.69 13.44
CA LEU A 49 1.61 -15.52 13.55
C LEU A 49 1.39 -15.14 15.02
N LEU A 50 1.28 -13.84 15.28
CA LEU A 50 0.94 -13.33 16.59
C LEU A 50 -0.41 -13.86 17.05
N PRO A 51 -0.59 -14.17 18.35
CA PRO A 51 -1.87 -14.66 18.85
C PRO A 51 -2.96 -13.57 18.84
N TYR A 52 -4.14 -13.87 18.29
CA TYR A 52 -5.26 -12.92 18.21
C TYR A 52 -5.73 -12.42 19.59
N GLN A 53 -5.48 -13.16 20.64
CA GLN A 53 -5.80 -12.77 22.03
C GLN A 53 -5.08 -11.48 22.47
N THR A 54 -3.96 -11.14 21.85
CA THR A 54 -3.24 -9.90 22.17
C THR A 54 -3.79 -8.67 21.42
N LEU A 55 -4.67 -8.89 20.43
CA LEU A 55 -5.37 -7.84 19.71
C LEU A 55 -6.64 -7.45 20.49
N THR A 56 -6.63 -6.26 21.07
CA THR A 56 -7.68 -5.78 21.96
C THR A 56 -9.05 -5.91 21.32
N ASN A 57 -10.03 -6.42 22.10
CA ASN A 57 -11.41 -6.66 21.71
C ASN A 57 -11.63 -7.72 20.61
N CYS A 58 -10.58 -8.40 20.12
CA CYS A 58 -10.74 -9.42 19.09
C CYS A 58 -11.66 -10.56 19.52
N GLU A 59 -11.54 -11.03 20.76
CA GLU A 59 -12.43 -12.07 21.33
C GLU A 59 -13.85 -11.54 21.59
N ALA A 60 -14.01 -10.28 21.99
CA ALA A 60 -15.33 -9.66 22.17
C ALA A 60 -16.07 -9.52 20.82
N ALA A 61 -15.38 -9.09 19.77
CA ALA A 61 -15.91 -9.04 18.41
C ALA A 61 -16.31 -10.44 17.93
N ALA A 62 -15.45 -11.44 18.15
CA ALA A 62 -15.74 -12.83 17.82
C ALA A 62 -16.98 -13.37 18.56
N GLY A 63 -17.14 -13.05 19.84
CA GLY A 63 -18.32 -13.41 20.63
C GLY A 63 -19.62 -12.80 20.09
N ARG A 64 -19.59 -11.49 19.76
CA ARG A 64 -20.77 -10.80 19.20
C ARG A 64 -21.12 -11.32 17.79
N LEU A 65 -20.12 -11.59 16.95
CA LEU A 65 -20.34 -12.20 15.63
C LEU A 65 -20.90 -13.63 15.75
N ALA A 66 -20.40 -14.42 16.70
CA ALA A 66 -20.94 -15.76 16.94
C ALA A 66 -22.42 -15.71 17.38
N ASP A 67 -22.80 -14.76 18.25
CA ASP A 67 -24.17 -14.51 18.63
C ASP A 67 -25.05 -14.16 17.43
N ALA A 68 -24.55 -13.27 16.53
CA ALA A 68 -25.24 -12.90 15.31
C ALA A 68 -25.47 -14.11 14.38
N ILE A 69 -24.47 -14.97 14.23
CA ILE A 69 -24.58 -16.19 13.43
C ILE A 69 -25.62 -17.15 14.03
N GLU A 70 -25.56 -17.43 15.33
CA GLU A 70 -26.49 -18.32 15.99
C GLU A 70 -27.95 -17.81 15.95
N ARG A 71 -28.13 -16.48 16.05
CA ARG A 71 -29.45 -15.83 15.96
C ARG A 71 -29.91 -15.55 14.54
N GLN A 72 -29.07 -15.84 13.56
CA GLN A 72 -29.33 -15.54 12.14
C GLN A 72 -29.62 -14.05 11.89
N GLU A 73 -28.95 -13.18 12.61
CA GLU A 73 -28.99 -11.73 12.44
C GLU A 73 -28.39 -11.34 11.09
N LYS A 74 -28.89 -10.25 10.49
CA LYS A 74 -28.35 -9.70 9.23
C LYS A 74 -27.14 -8.84 9.55
N ILE A 75 -25.97 -9.24 9.03
CA ILE A 75 -24.71 -8.52 9.16
C ILE A 75 -24.46 -7.71 7.88
N LEU A 76 -24.09 -6.42 8.01
CA LEU A 76 -23.68 -5.59 6.89
C LEU A 76 -22.23 -5.12 7.11
N ILE A 77 -21.36 -5.42 6.15
CA ILE A 77 -19.98 -4.91 6.12
C ILE A 77 -19.96 -3.56 5.44
N VAL A 78 -19.43 -2.52 6.13
CA VAL A 78 -19.16 -1.20 5.54
C VAL A 78 -17.66 -1.11 5.27
N ALA A 79 -17.29 -1.15 3.99
CA ALA A 79 -15.89 -1.21 3.54
C ALA A 79 -15.33 0.17 3.19
N ASP A 80 -13.99 0.33 3.20
CA ASP A 80 -13.33 1.44 2.53
C ASP A 80 -13.32 1.24 1.00
N TYR A 81 -13.07 2.31 0.26
CA TYR A 81 -13.14 2.37 -1.21
C TYR A 81 -11.76 2.22 -1.89
N ASP A 82 -10.82 1.55 -1.26
CA ASP A 82 -9.52 1.21 -1.85
C ASP A 82 -9.26 -0.31 -1.87
N ALA A 83 -8.06 -0.72 -2.28
CA ALA A 83 -7.74 -2.13 -2.43
C ALA A 83 -7.66 -2.88 -1.09
N ASP A 84 -7.27 -2.22 0.02
CA ASP A 84 -7.30 -2.85 1.35
C ASP A 84 -8.76 -3.02 1.81
N GLY A 85 -9.58 -1.98 1.73
CA GLY A 85 -11.00 -2.05 2.04
C GLY A 85 -11.73 -3.11 1.20
N ALA A 86 -11.46 -3.18 -0.11
CA ALA A 86 -12.06 -4.19 -1.00
C ALA A 86 -11.64 -5.62 -0.64
N THR A 87 -10.36 -5.85 -0.34
CA THR A 87 -9.88 -7.17 0.08
C THR A 87 -10.36 -7.52 1.48
N ALA A 88 -10.41 -6.56 2.40
CA ALA A 88 -10.95 -6.72 3.75
C ALA A 88 -12.45 -7.10 3.72
N CYS A 89 -13.23 -6.41 2.88
CA CYS A 89 -14.63 -6.75 2.62
C CYS A 89 -14.75 -8.19 2.09
N SER A 90 -13.95 -8.54 1.08
CA SER A 90 -13.99 -9.86 0.46
C SER A 90 -13.58 -10.98 1.43
N VAL A 91 -12.62 -10.72 2.32
CA VAL A 91 -12.23 -11.63 3.42
C VAL A 91 -13.37 -11.77 4.43
N GLY A 92 -13.97 -10.65 4.86
CA GLY A 92 -15.09 -10.64 5.79
C GLY A 92 -16.31 -11.39 5.23
N MET A 93 -16.75 -11.04 4.01
CA MET A 93 -17.86 -11.69 3.30
C MET A 93 -17.65 -13.20 3.20
N SER A 94 -16.48 -13.61 2.68
CA SER A 94 -16.19 -15.03 2.46
C SER A 94 -16.06 -15.83 3.76
N GLY A 95 -15.41 -15.25 4.77
CA GLY A 95 -15.19 -15.92 6.06
C GLY A 95 -16.49 -16.05 6.85
N LEU A 96 -17.27 -14.98 6.93
CA LEU A 96 -18.56 -14.98 7.64
C LEU A 96 -19.58 -15.90 6.96
N ALA A 97 -19.71 -15.82 5.62
CA ALA A 97 -20.60 -16.71 4.88
C ALA A 97 -20.21 -18.18 5.03
N ALA A 98 -18.91 -18.51 4.99
CA ALA A 98 -18.43 -19.87 5.21
C ALA A 98 -18.71 -20.40 6.65
N MET A 99 -18.93 -19.50 7.61
CA MET A 99 -19.34 -19.82 8.99
C MET A 99 -20.87 -19.75 9.20
N GLY A 100 -21.66 -19.57 8.14
CA GLY A 100 -23.14 -19.59 8.18
C GLY A 100 -23.81 -18.25 8.49
N ALA A 101 -23.08 -17.13 8.44
CA ALA A 101 -23.65 -15.80 8.61
C ALA A 101 -24.51 -15.37 7.42
N LYS A 102 -25.55 -14.58 7.71
CA LYS A 102 -26.27 -13.78 6.72
C LYS A 102 -25.56 -12.45 6.58
N VAL A 103 -24.69 -12.34 5.61
CA VAL A 103 -23.80 -11.19 5.45
C VAL A 103 -23.95 -10.56 4.07
N ASP A 104 -23.95 -9.23 4.02
CA ASP A 104 -23.94 -8.39 2.84
C ASP A 104 -22.94 -7.26 3.02
N PHE A 105 -22.69 -6.44 2.00
CA PHE A 105 -21.76 -5.34 2.10
C PHE A 105 -22.29 -4.04 1.48
N LEU A 106 -21.72 -2.92 1.94
CA LEU A 106 -21.96 -1.57 1.44
C LEU A 106 -20.62 -0.86 1.33
N VAL A 107 -20.38 -0.19 0.20
CA VAL A 107 -19.21 0.66 0.01
C VAL A 107 -19.67 2.11 -0.17
N PRO A 108 -19.16 3.06 0.63
CA PRO A 108 -19.49 4.47 0.43
C PRO A 108 -18.90 4.98 -0.89
N ASN A 109 -19.69 5.73 -1.64
CA ASN A 109 -19.15 6.53 -2.73
C ASN A 109 -18.37 7.72 -2.14
N ARG A 110 -17.06 7.79 -2.42
CA ARG A 110 -16.18 8.83 -1.86
C ARG A 110 -16.57 10.26 -2.19
N PHE A 111 -17.30 10.44 -3.29
CA PHE A 111 -17.72 11.77 -3.76
C PHE A 111 -19.02 12.23 -3.09
N GLU A 112 -19.91 11.29 -2.74
CA GLU A 112 -21.24 11.53 -2.20
C GLU A 112 -21.28 11.41 -0.66
N HIS A 113 -20.73 10.29 -0.13
CA HIS A 113 -20.86 9.92 1.28
C HIS A 113 -19.64 10.27 2.14
N GLY A 114 -18.51 10.63 1.51
CA GLY A 114 -17.26 10.90 2.21
C GLY A 114 -16.51 9.62 2.62
N TYR A 115 -15.90 9.62 3.81
CA TYR A 115 -15.03 8.54 4.29
C TYR A 115 -15.63 7.84 5.52
N GLY A 116 -15.59 6.51 5.51
CA GLY A 116 -15.98 5.65 6.62
C GLY A 116 -17.49 5.58 6.86
N LEU A 117 -17.89 5.08 8.03
CA LEU A 117 -19.29 5.01 8.42
C LEU A 117 -19.82 6.40 8.79
N THR A 118 -20.73 6.93 7.95
CA THR A 118 -21.42 8.21 8.19
C THR A 118 -22.84 7.98 8.74
N PRO A 119 -23.51 9.01 9.30
CA PRO A 119 -24.90 8.91 9.71
C PRO A 119 -25.85 8.45 8.60
N GLU A 120 -25.64 8.93 7.37
CA GLU A 120 -26.45 8.55 6.19
C GLU A 120 -26.30 7.07 5.87
N LEU A 121 -25.09 6.52 5.96
CA LEU A 121 -24.85 5.08 5.74
C LEU A 121 -25.49 4.23 6.84
N ALA A 122 -25.52 4.72 8.09
CA ALA A 122 -26.22 4.06 9.18
C ALA A 122 -27.75 4.03 8.94
N GLU A 123 -28.33 5.10 8.39
CA GLU A 123 -29.74 5.16 8.00
C GLU A 123 -30.07 4.16 6.88
N ILE A 124 -29.24 4.11 5.83
CA ILE A 124 -29.37 3.13 4.75
C ILE A 124 -29.32 1.71 5.28
N ALA A 125 -28.43 1.40 6.21
CA ALA A 125 -28.33 0.09 6.83
C ALA A 125 -29.58 -0.26 7.65
N ALA A 126 -30.11 0.68 8.43
CA ALA A 126 -31.34 0.50 9.21
C ALA A 126 -32.56 0.23 8.30
N GLU A 127 -32.69 0.97 7.20
CA GLU A 127 -33.75 0.75 6.20
C GLU A 127 -33.70 -0.64 5.57
N GLN A 128 -32.51 -1.21 5.44
CA GLN A 128 -32.30 -2.58 4.95
C GLN A 128 -32.57 -3.67 6.01
N GLY A 129 -32.94 -3.30 7.23
CA GLY A 129 -33.20 -4.24 8.32
C GLY A 129 -31.94 -4.99 8.78
N VAL A 130 -30.82 -4.30 8.86
CA VAL A 130 -29.54 -4.79 9.40
C VAL A 130 -29.63 -4.84 10.92
N ASP A 131 -29.04 -5.86 11.54
CA ASP A 131 -28.94 -6.01 12.99
C ASP A 131 -27.54 -5.62 13.50
N LEU A 132 -26.50 -5.91 12.72
CA LEU A 132 -25.10 -5.70 13.08
C LEU A 132 -24.31 -5.08 11.92
N LEU A 133 -23.73 -3.90 12.16
CA LEU A 133 -22.76 -3.29 11.27
C LEU A 133 -21.33 -3.73 11.63
N VAL A 134 -20.53 -4.05 10.61
CA VAL A 134 -19.11 -4.33 10.76
C VAL A 134 -18.35 -3.43 9.81
N THR A 135 -17.56 -2.48 10.30
CA THR A 135 -16.68 -1.72 9.41
C THR A 135 -15.41 -2.50 9.15
N VAL A 136 -14.86 -2.39 7.95
CA VAL A 136 -13.56 -2.96 7.59
C VAL A 136 -12.68 -1.91 6.96
N ASP A 137 -11.47 -1.76 7.47
CA ASP A 137 -10.48 -0.77 7.03
C ASP A 137 -10.94 0.70 7.22
N ASN A 138 -11.91 0.91 8.07
CA ASN A 138 -12.40 2.23 8.44
C ASN A 138 -13.15 2.16 9.78
N GLY A 139 -13.57 3.31 10.28
CA GLY A 139 -14.50 3.39 11.41
C GLY A 139 -13.92 3.94 12.71
N ILE A 140 -12.60 3.92 12.92
CA ILE A 140 -11.99 4.44 14.17
C ILE A 140 -12.29 5.93 14.41
N ALA A 141 -12.57 6.68 13.36
CA ALA A 141 -12.93 8.10 13.42
C ALA A 141 -14.45 8.35 13.24
N SER A 142 -15.26 7.31 13.04
CA SER A 142 -16.68 7.39 12.67
C SER A 142 -17.62 7.60 13.87
N ILE A 143 -17.30 8.56 14.77
CA ILE A 143 -18.06 8.79 16.03
C ILE A 143 -19.53 9.06 15.73
N ALA A 144 -19.83 9.99 14.81
CA ALA A 144 -21.20 10.37 14.48
C ALA A 144 -21.99 9.23 13.80
N GLY A 145 -21.34 8.48 12.90
CA GLY A 145 -21.96 7.35 12.22
C GLY A 145 -22.29 6.20 13.18
N VAL A 146 -21.36 5.87 14.10
CA VAL A 146 -21.60 4.85 15.15
C VAL A 146 -22.72 5.27 16.09
N ALA A 147 -22.71 6.53 16.57
CA ALA A 147 -23.78 7.05 17.43
C ALA A 147 -25.14 6.97 16.72
N ARG A 148 -25.19 7.35 15.44
CA ARG A 148 -26.44 7.27 14.66
C ARG A 148 -26.92 5.82 14.47
N ALA A 149 -26.02 4.90 14.19
CA ALA A 149 -26.34 3.47 14.08
C ALA A 149 -26.98 2.95 15.39
N GLN A 150 -26.39 3.29 16.54
CA GLN A 150 -26.89 2.90 17.86
C GLN A 150 -28.27 3.53 18.18
N GLU A 151 -28.49 4.79 17.81
CA GLU A 151 -29.81 5.44 17.91
C GLU A 151 -30.88 4.71 17.10
N LEU A 152 -30.49 4.12 15.97
CA LEU A 152 -31.36 3.34 15.10
C LEU A 152 -31.51 1.87 15.55
N GLY A 153 -30.85 1.47 16.66
CA GLY A 153 -30.92 0.14 17.24
C GLY A 153 -30.00 -0.90 16.60
N LEU A 154 -28.99 -0.45 15.82
CA LEU A 154 -27.99 -1.31 15.21
C LEU A 154 -26.79 -1.47 16.15
N ASP A 155 -26.30 -2.70 16.30
CA ASP A 155 -25.00 -2.92 16.93
C ASP A 155 -23.86 -2.62 15.94
N VAL A 156 -22.69 -2.21 16.46
CA VAL A 156 -21.54 -1.86 15.62
C VAL A 156 -20.26 -2.52 16.12
N ILE A 157 -19.53 -3.14 15.21
CA ILE A 157 -18.14 -3.59 15.40
C ILE A 157 -17.27 -2.81 14.40
N VAL A 158 -16.25 -2.13 14.91
CA VAL A 158 -15.24 -1.46 14.09
C VAL A 158 -14.02 -2.37 13.96
N THR A 159 -13.61 -2.71 12.72
CA THR A 159 -12.32 -3.32 12.43
C THR A 159 -11.51 -2.37 11.55
N ASP A 160 -10.41 -1.86 12.09
CA ASP A 160 -9.66 -0.77 11.47
C ASP A 160 -8.17 -0.87 11.87
N HIS A 161 -7.30 -0.19 11.17
CA HIS A 161 -5.88 -0.09 11.50
C HIS A 161 -5.37 1.36 11.53
N HIS A 162 -6.19 2.32 11.13
CA HIS A 162 -5.84 3.73 11.15
C HIS A 162 -5.55 4.23 12.58
N LEU A 163 -4.76 5.29 12.68
CA LEU A 163 -4.44 5.89 13.98
C LEU A 163 -5.68 6.52 14.62
N PRO A 164 -5.98 6.19 15.88
CA PRO A 164 -7.12 6.77 16.59
C PRO A 164 -6.86 8.26 16.91
N ALA A 165 -7.92 9.04 16.97
CA ALA A 165 -7.92 10.38 17.57
C ALA A 165 -7.95 10.28 19.11
N GLU A 166 -8.04 11.42 19.81
CA GLU A 166 -8.18 11.44 21.28
C GLU A 166 -9.47 10.76 21.75
N THR A 167 -10.54 10.90 20.96
CA THR A 167 -11.82 10.25 21.15
C THR A 167 -12.09 9.27 20.03
N VAL A 168 -12.68 8.13 20.37
CA VAL A 168 -13.07 7.06 19.45
C VAL A 168 -14.55 6.72 19.65
N PRO A 169 -15.20 6.04 18.68
CA PRO A 169 -16.59 5.59 18.83
C PRO A 169 -16.79 4.70 20.06
N ASP A 170 -17.96 4.77 20.68
CA ASP A 170 -18.35 3.92 21.81
C ASP A 170 -18.97 2.59 21.32
N CYS A 171 -18.12 1.68 20.87
CA CYS A 171 -18.52 0.35 20.38
C CYS A 171 -17.38 -0.67 20.54
N ILE A 172 -17.57 -1.90 20.07
CA ILE A 172 -16.48 -2.87 20.00
C ILE A 172 -15.54 -2.45 18.88
N ILE A 173 -14.29 -2.07 19.23
CA ILE A 173 -13.26 -1.66 18.28
C ILE A 173 -12.12 -2.68 18.32
N VAL A 174 -11.78 -3.25 17.16
CA VAL A 174 -10.60 -4.07 16.93
C VAL A 174 -9.65 -3.29 16.05
N ASN A 175 -8.59 -2.75 16.66
CA ASN A 175 -7.59 -1.96 15.95
C ASN A 175 -6.24 -2.09 16.70
N PRO A 176 -5.14 -2.50 16.04
CA PRO A 176 -3.84 -2.67 16.70
C PRO A 176 -3.27 -1.36 17.25
N ASN A 177 -3.71 -0.21 16.72
CA ASN A 177 -3.23 1.12 17.10
C ASN A 177 -4.03 1.77 18.24
N GLN A 178 -5.04 1.09 18.80
CA GLN A 178 -5.76 1.58 19.98
C GLN A 178 -4.81 1.74 21.16
N LYS A 179 -5.08 2.75 21.98
CA LYS A 179 -4.35 2.97 23.24
C LYS A 179 -4.44 1.75 24.15
N GLY A 180 -3.28 1.22 24.53
CA GLY A 180 -3.20 0.04 25.42
C GLY A 180 -3.33 -1.31 24.71
N CYS A 181 -3.47 -1.36 23.39
CA CYS A 181 -3.48 -2.62 22.65
C CYS A 181 -2.11 -3.31 22.72
N GLY A 182 -2.11 -4.58 23.17
CA GLY A 182 -0.91 -5.40 23.32
C GLY A 182 -0.41 -6.07 22.05
N PHE A 183 -1.13 -5.97 20.94
CA PHE A 183 -0.74 -6.57 19.67
C PHE A 183 0.54 -5.92 19.12
N GLN A 184 1.55 -6.73 18.83
CA GLN A 184 2.90 -6.24 18.50
C GLN A 184 2.97 -5.64 17.09
N SER A 185 2.27 -6.19 16.10
CA SER A 185 2.23 -5.69 14.73
C SER A 185 1.32 -4.47 14.63
N LYS A 186 1.89 -3.27 14.77
CA LYS A 186 1.15 -2.00 14.66
C LYS A 186 0.88 -1.61 13.21
N SER A 187 1.52 -2.29 12.28
CA SER A 187 1.38 -2.07 10.83
C SER A 187 0.46 -3.11 10.17
N LEU A 188 -0.38 -3.81 10.94
CA LEU A 188 -1.35 -4.74 10.36
C LEU A 188 -2.33 -3.94 9.49
N ALA A 189 -2.54 -4.36 8.22
CA ALA A 189 -3.50 -3.74 7.30
C ALA A 189 -4.96 -4.05 7.69
N GLY A 190 -5.93 -3.31 7.19
CA GLY A 190 -7.35 -3.51 7.48
C GLY A 190 -7.81 -4.93 7.15
N VAL A 191 -7.38 -5.50 6.02
CA VAL A 191 -7.62 -6.90 5.65
C VAL A 191 -7.03 -7.88 6.67
N GLY A 192 -5.88 -7.55 7.25
CA GLY A 192 -5.27 -8.34 8.31
C GLY A 192 -6.09 -8.32 9.59
N VAL A 193 -6.67 -7.17 9.96
CA VAL A 193 -7.49 -7.03 11.16
C VAL A 193 -8.73 -7.92 11.08
N ILE A 194 -9.49 -7.84 10.00
CA ILE A 194 -10.68 -8.70 9.83
C ILE A 194 -10.29 -10.19 9.75
N PHE A 195 -9.15 -10.53 9.14
CA PHE A 195 -8.65 -11.90 9.12
C PHE A 195 -8.38 -12.43 10.54
N TYR A 196 -7.81 -11.63 11.43
CA TYR A 196 -7.60 -11.97 12.85
C TYR A 196 -8.92 -12.14 13.59
N VAL A 197 -9.91 -11.28 13.33
CA VAL A 197 -11.27 -11.43 13.89
C VAL A 197 -11.91 -12.76 13.45
N LEU A 198 -11.76 -13.13 12.17
CA LEU A 198 -12.25 -14.43 11.67
C LEU A 198 -11.54 -15.64 12.30
N MET A 199 -10.23 -15.52 12.59
CA MET A 199 -9.51 -16.58 13.34
C MET A 199 -10.10 -16.74 14.75
N ALA A 200 -10.36 -15.64 15.45
CA ALA A 200 -10.99 -15.65 16.78
C ALA A 200 -12.42 -16.19 16.70
N LEU A 201 -13.21 -15.74 15.72
CA LEU A 201 -14.59 -16.20 15.50
C LEU A 201 -14.66 -17.72 15.26
N ARG A 202 -13.79 -18.23 14.39
CA ARG A 202 -13.73 -19.68 14.15
C ARG A 202 -13.38 -20.45 15.43
N ALA A 203 -12.46 -19.94 16.25
CA ALA A 203 -12.13 -20.55 17.53
C ALA A 203 -13.30 -20.51 18.51
N GLU A 204 -14.04 -19.39 18.57
CA GLU A 204 -15.23 -19.23 19.41
C GLU A 204 -16.37 -20.17 18.97
N LEU A 205 -16.69 -20.24 17.69
CA LEU A 205 -17.69 -21.17 17.15
C LEU A 205 -17.31 -22.64 17.40
N ARG A 206 -16.01 -22.98 17.31
CA ARG A 206 -15.53 -24.31 17.70
C ARG A 206 -15.76 -24.57 19.19
N ARG A 207 -15.49 -23.61 20.07
CA ARG A 207 -15.72 -23.69 21.51
C ARG A 207 -17.22 -23.88 21.84
N ARG A 208 -18.11 -23.30 21.03
CA ARG A 208 -19.57 -23.48 21.12
C ARG A 208 -20.06 -24.78 20.48
N ASN A 209 -19.20 -25.62 19.94
CA ASN A 209 -19.51 -26.82 19.16
C ASN A 209 -20.39 -26.57 17.92
N TYR A 210 -20.36 -25.36 17.35
CA TYR A 210 -21.24 -24.94 16.26
C TYR A 210 -21.05 -25.79 14.99
N PHE A 211 -19.83 -26.28 14.72
CA PHE A 211 -19.52 -27.11 13.56
C PHE A 211 -19.89 -28.58 13.71
N SER A 212 -20.47 -29.00 14.85
CA SER A 212 -20.88 -30.41 15.09
C SER A 212 -22.10 -30.84 14.28
N ASP A 213 -22.96 -29.90 13.85
CA ASP A 213 -24.27 -30.16 13.24
C ASP A 213 -24.24 -30.13 11.69
N GLY A 214 -23.11 -30.49 11.09
CA GLY A 214 -22.99 -30.69 9.63
C GLY A 214 -22.40 -29.55 8.83
N LEU A 215 -22.23 -28.36 9.42
CA LEU A 215 -21.46 -27.29 8.79
C LEU A 215 -19.97 -27.58 8.92
N LYS A 216 -19.29 -27.67 7.77
CA LYS A 216 -17.84 -27.90 7.76
C LYS A 216 -17.08 -26.68 8.26
N GLU A 217 -16.19 -26.87 9.25
CA GLU A 217 -15.30 -25.81 9.69
C GLU A 217 -14.44 -25.26 8.54
N PRO A 218 -14.45 -23.93 8.24
CA PRO A 218 -13.74 -23.37 7.11
C PRO A 218 -12.24 -23.32 7.34
N ASN A 219 -11.49 -23.55 6.26
CA ASN A 219 -10.04 -23.33 6.23
C ASN A 219 -9.74 -21.86 5.92
N LEU A 220 -9.48 -21.04 6.92
CA LEU A 220 -9.17 -19.61 6.75
C LEU A 220 -7.88 -19.38 5.93
N GLY A 221 -6.99 -20.38 5.82
CA GLY A 221 -5.85 -20.31 4.93
C GLY A 221 -6.24 -20.07 3.46
N ASP A 222 -7.48 -20.38 3.08
CA ASP A 222 -7.98 -20.15 1.71
C ASP A 222 -8.24 -18.67 1.41
N LEU A 223 -8.19 -17.79 2.42
CA LEU A 223 -8.35 -16.33 2.30
C LEU A 223 -7.00 -15.58 2.19
N LEU A 224 -5.87 -16.27 2.33
CA LEU A 224 -4.56 -15.63 2.43
C LEU A 224 -4.08 -14.97 1.13
N ASP A 225 -4.62 -15.34 0.00
CA ASP A 225 -4.39 -14.64 -1.27
C ASP A 225 -4.96 -13.21 -1.24
N LEU A 226 -6.16 -13.02 -0.70
CA LEU A 226 -6.75 -11.69 -0.48
C LEU A 226 -6.00 -10.91 0.60
N VAL A 227 -5.67 -11.58 1.73
CA VAL A 227 -4.93 -10.94 2.83
C VAL A 227 -3.58 -10.43 2.36
N ALA A 228 -2.85 -11.21 1.55
CA ALA A 228 -1.58 -10.78 1.00
C ALA A 228 -1.74 -9.60 0.04
N LEU A 229 -2.78 -9.63 -0.81
CA LEU A 229 -3.04 -8.56 -1.78
C LEU A 229 -3.34 -7.23 -1.08
N GLY A 230 -4.26 -7.19 -0.11
CA GLY A 230 -4.59 -5.97 0.64
C GLY A 230 -3.39 -5.46 1.43
N THR A 231 -2.72 -6.33 2.20
CA THR A 231 -1.52 -5.95 2.98
C THR A 231 -0.45 -5.25 2.14
N VAL A 232 -0.20 -5.74 0.91
CA VAL A 232 0.80 -5.12 0.02
C VAL A 232 0.24 -3.87 -0.65
N ALA A 233 -1.03 -3.86 -1.03
CA ALA A 233 -1.65 -2.74 -1.74
C ALA A 233 -1.80 -1.49 -0.86
N ASP A 234 -2.02 -1.67 0.45
CA ASP A 234 -2.10 -0.60 1.44
C ASP A 234 -0.73 0.02 1.78
N VAL A 235 0.36 -0.63 1.35
CA VAL A 235 1.74 -0.13 1.58
C VAL A 235 2.11 -0.05 3.07
N VAL A 236 1.52 -0.87 3.92
CA VAL A 236 1.92 -0.99 5.34
C VAL A 236 3.32 -1.57 5.47
N THR A 237 3.99 -1.26 6.59
CA THR A 237 5.28 -1.87 6.91
C THR A 237 5.18 -3.39 6.97
N LEU A 238 6.03 -4.07 6.21
CA LEU A 238 6.14 -5.53 6.22
C LEU A 238 6.99 -5.98 7.42
N ASP A 239 6.45 -5.82 8.62
CA ASP A 239 7.01 -6.43 9.83
C ASP A 239 6.94 -7.98 9.74
N HIS A 240 7.43 -8.69 10.73
CA HIS A 240 7.47 -10.16 10.70
C HIS A 240 6.07 -10.76 10.49
N ASN A 241 5.05 -10.25 11.19
CA ASN A 241 3.69 -10.76 11.09
C ASN A 241 3.10 -10.57 9.68
N ASN A 242 3.26 -9.38 9.10
CA ASN A 242 2.82 -9.08 7.74
C ASN A 242 3.59 -9.89 6.70
N ARG A 243 4.92 -10.12 6.89
CA ARG A 243 5.70 -10.98 5.99
C ARG A 243 5.20 -12.41 5.97
N ILE A 244 4.75 -12.96 7.11
CA ILE A 244 4.12 -14.29 7.16
C ILE A 244 2.85 -14.31 6.31
N LEU A 245 1.93 -13.36 6.52
CA LEU A 245 0.66 -13.28 5.79
C LEU A 245 0.92 -13.18 4.27
N VAL A 246 1.80 -12.27 3.86
CA VAL A 246 2.16 -12.06 2.45
C VAL A 246 2.85 -13.29 1.86
N SER A 247 3.80 -13.91 2.59
CA SER A 247 4.50 -15.12 2.12
C SER A 247 3.53 -16.27 1.88
N GLN A 248 2.60 -16.49 2.80
CA GLN A 248 1.63 -17.58 2.68
C GLN A 248 0.63 -17.33 1.55
N GLY A 249 0.18 -16.09 1.35
CA GLY A 249 -0.65 -15.73 0.21
C GLY A 249 0.07 -15.93 -1.13
N LEU A 250 1.32 -15.46 -1.24
CA LEU A 250 2.14 -15.66 -2.44
C LEU A 250 2.38 -17.15 -2.76
N LYS A 251 2.63 -17.98 -1.74
CA LYS A 251 2.75 -19.44 -1.92
C LYS A 251 1.47 -20.03 -2.52
N ARG A 252 0.30 -19.59 -2.06
CA ARG A 252 -0.98 -20.03 -2.62
C ARG A 252 -1.16 -19.58 -4.06
N MET A 253 -0.89 -18.31 -4.36
CA MET A 253 -0.96 -17.77 -5.72
C MET A 253 -0.05 -18.58 -6.67
N ARG A 254 1.22 -18.80 -6.30
CA ARG A 254 2.20 -19.55 -7.09
C ARG A 254 1.80 -21.01 -7.33
N LEU A 255 1.00 -21.60 -6.45
CA LEU A 255 0.43 -22.94 -6.59
C LEU A 255 -0.88 -22.98 -7.37
N GLY A 256 -1.38 -21.85 -7.85
CA GLY A 256 -2.70 -21.72 -8.51
C GLY A 256 -3.89 -21.94 -7.57
N LYS A 257 -3.67 -21.90 -6.26
CA LYS A 257 -4.70 -22.03 -5.21
C LYS A 257 -5.21 -20.65 -4.77
N MET A 258 -5.54 -19.82 -5.73
CA MET A 258 -6.08 -18.49 -5.53
C MET A 258 -7.49 -18.38 -6.09
N ARG A 259 -8.19 -17.30 -5.74
CA ARG A 259 -9.53 -17.00 -6.24
C ARG A 259 -9.52 -16.70 -7.74
N PRO A 260 -10.63 -16.99 -8.46
CA PRO A 260 -10.77 -16.65 -9.89
C PRO A 260 -10.45 -15.19 -10.18
N GLY A 261 -10.98 -14.23 -9.37
CA GLY A 261 -10.74 -12.81 -9.54
C GLY A 261 -9.27 -12.41 -9.47
N ILE A 262 -8.51 -12.94 -8.51
CA ILE A 262 -7.07 -12.67 -8.42
C ILE A 262 -6.33 -13.22 -9.64
N ARG A 263 -6.69 -14.41 -10.11
CA ARG A 263 -6.13 -15.01 -11.33
C ARG A 263 -6.42 -14.13 -12.55
N ALA A 264 -7.65 -13.71 -12.73
CA ALA A 264 -8.06 -12.84 -13.83
C ALA A 264 -7.32 -11.49 -13.80
N LEU A 265 -7.10 -10.90 -12.62
CA LEU A 265 -6.30 -9.68 -12.46
C LEU A 265 -4.84 -9.88 -12.89
N PHE A 266 -4.21 -11.02 -12.60
CA PHE A 266 -2.89 -11.36 -13.12
C PHE A 266 -2.88 -11.45 -14.65
N GLU A 267 -3.89 -12.09 -15.24
CA GLU A 267 -4.01 -12.29 -16.69
C GLU A 267 -4.18 -10.95 -17.43
N VAL A 268 -5.11 -10.08 -17.01
CA VAL A 268 -5.30 -8.75 -17.63
C VAL A 268 -4.10 -7.84 -17.40
N ALA A 269 -3.35 -8.06 -16.30
CA ALA A 269 -2.08 -7.37 -16.03
C ALA A 269 -0.91 -7.94 -16.84
N ARG A 270 -1.08 -9.05 -17.56
CA ARG A 270 -0.04 -9.80 -18.28
C ARG A 270 1.12 -10.19 -17.36
N ARG A 271 0.79 -10.68 -16.15
CA ARG A 271 1.74 -11.16 -15.16
C ARG A 271 1.58 -12.67 -14.97
N ASP A 272 2.70 -13.37 -14.85
CA ASP A 272 2.68 -14.82 -14.54
C ASP A 272 2.54 -15.03 -13.03
N TRP A 273 1.36 -15.46 -12.60
CA TRP A 273 1.04 -15.72 -11.20
C TRP A 273 1.93 -16.83 -10.58
N ARG A 274 2.51 -17.72 -11.39
CA ARG A 274 3.44 -18.77 -10.91
C ARG A 274 4.73 -18.19 -10.34
N LYS A 275 5.02 -16.92 -10.70
CA LYS A 275 6.18 -16.13 -10.28
C LYS A 275 5.76 -14.90 -9.47
N ALA A 276 4.53 -14.89 -8.95
CA ALA A 276 3.98 -13.76 -8.21
C ALA A 276 4.94 -13.23 -7.14
N GLN A 277 5.08 -11.92 -7.07
CA GLN A 277 5.90 -11.20 -6.11
C GLN A 277 5.09 -10.08 -5.44
N PRO A 278 5.52 -9.55 -4.31
CA PRO A 278 4.86 -8.37 -3.71
C PRO A 278 4.71 -7.21 -4.69
N PHE A 279 5.70 -7.01 -5.57
CA PHE A 279 5.66 -6.01 -6.63
C PHE A 279 4.43 -6.15 -7.54
N ASP A 280 4.04 -7.36 -7.91
CA ASP A 280 2.87 -7.57 -8.77
C ASP A 280 1.58 -7.16 -8.07
N MET A 281 1.45 -7.46 -6.78
CA MET A 281 0.30 -7.04 -5.97
C MET A 281 0.21 -5.52 -5.83
N GLY A 282 1.31 -4.85 -5.45
CA GLY A 282 1.33 -3.41 -5.21
C GLY A 282 1.31 -2.55 -6.48
N PHE A 283 1.87 -3.02 -7.61
CA PHE A 283 2.04 -2.22 -8.82
C PHE A 283 1.28 -2.72 -10.05
N ALA A 284 0.70 -3.93 -10.00
CA ALA A 284 -0.12 -4.44 -11.08
C ALA A 284 -1.57 -4.69 -10.65
N LEU A 285 -1.84 -5.46 -9.60
CA LEU A 285 -3.19 -5.81 -9.18
C LEU A 285 -3.86 -4.67 -8.40
N GLY A 286 -3.25 -4.19 -7.32
CA GLY A 286 -3.77 -3.12 -6.47
C GLY A 286 -4.20 -1.85 -7.24
N PRO A 287 -3.40 -1.32 -8.17
CA PRO A 287 -3.80 -0.16 -8.97
C PRO A 287 -5.05 -0.35 -9.83
N ARG A 288 -5.37 -1.59 -10.27
CA ARG A 288 -6.59 -1.90 -11.01
C ARG A 288 -7.82 -1.84 -10.11
N ILE A 289 -7.71 -2.44 -8.92
CA ILE A 289 -8.78 -2.36 -7.90
C ILE A 289 -8.97 -0.90 -7.48
N ASN A 290 -7.90 -0.20 -7.13
CA ASN A 290 -7.93 1.20 -6.72
C ASN A 290 -8.51 2.15 -7.78
N ALA A 291 -8.49 1.78 -9.07
CA ALA A 291 -9.05 2.61 -10.14
C ALA A 291 -10.57 2.71 -10.02
N ALA A 292 -11.27 1.64 -9.61
CA ALA A 292 -12.70 1.66 -9.36
C ALA A 292 -13.07 2.73 -8.31
N GLY A 293 -12.48 2.71 -7.13
CA GLY A 293 -12.76 3.71 -6.08
C GLY A 293 -12.29 5.13 -6.38
N ARG A 294 -11.63 5.37 -7.52
CA ARG A 294 -11.20 6.71 -7.97
C ARG A 294 -12.05 7.29 -9.09
N LEU A 295 -12.58 6.46 -9.96
CA LEU A 295 -13.30 6.88 -11.18
C LEU A 295 -14.75 6.38 -11.21
N ASP A 296 -15.08 5.34 -10.44
CA ASP A 296 -16.37 4.64 -10.46
C ASP A 296 -16.73 4.10 -9.07
N ASP A 297 -17.39 2.98 -8.97
CA ASP A 297 -17.83 2.30 -7.75
C ASP A 297 -16.89 1.12 -7.41
N MET A 298 -16.39 1.10 -6.18
CA MET A 298 -15.53 0.01 -5.68
C MET A 298 -16.26 -1.34 -5.60
N SER A 299 -17.58 -1.37 -5.67
CA SER A 299 -18.35 -2.62 -5.72
C SER A 299 -17.91 -3.55 -6.85
N VAL A 300 -17.45 -3.01 -7.99
CA VAL A 300 -16.88 -3.79 -9.11
C VAL A 300 -15.59 -4.51 -8.66
N GLY A 301 -14.75 -3.83 -7.88
CA GLY A 301 -13.53 -4.41 -7.32
C GLY A 301 -13.83 -5.57 -6.36
N ILE A 302 -14.78 -5.36 -5.45
CA ILE A 302 -15.22 -6.39 -4.50
C ILE A 302 -15.88 -7.56 -5.23
N ALA A 303 -16.77 -7.30 -6.20
CA ALA A 303 -17.40 -8.34 -7.02
C ALA A 303 -16.37 -9.20 -7.75
N CYS A 304 -15.34 -8.60 -8.35
CA CYS A 304 -14.22 -9.31 -8.97
C CYS A 304 -13.51 -10.25 -7.98
N LEU A 305 -13.23 -9.77 -6.77
CA LEU A 305 -12.57 -10.57 -5.73
C LEU A 305 -13.47 -11.67 -5.14
N LEU A 306 -14.79 -11.53 -5.21
CA LEU A 306 -15.79 -12.49 -4.73
C LEU A 306 -16.26 -13.46 -5.82
N ALA A 307 -15.96 -13.21 -7.09
CA ALA A 307 -16.38 -14.04 -8.22
C ALA A 307 -16.04 -15.52 -8.00
N GLN A 308 -17.00 -16.40 -8.31
CA GLN A 308 -16.87 -17.83 -8.05
C GLN A 308 -16.45 -18.61 -9.30
N ASP A 309 -16.69 -18.06 -10.48
CA ASP A 309 -16.29 -18.68 -11.74
C ASP A 309 -15.34 -17.80 -12.56
N ASP A 310 -14.58 -18.43 -13.47
CA ASP A 310 -13.54 -17.75 -14.24
C ASP A 310 -14.10 -16.77 -15.28
N ALA A 311 -15.32 -16.98 -15.79
CA ALA A 311 -15.90 -16.11 -16.82
C ALA A 311 -16.34 -14.76 -16.22
N GLU A 312 -17.09 -14.79 -15.10
CA GLU A 312 -17.45 -13.60 -14.33
C GLU A 312 -16.20 -12.83 -13.88
N ALA A 313 -15.21 -13.56 -13.34
CA ALA A 313 -13.96 -12.97 -12.88
C ALA A 313 -13.21 -12.25 -14.01
N GLN A 314 -13.16 -12.82 -15.20
CA GLN A 314 -12.50 -12.20 -16.35
C GLN A 314 -13.22 -10.95 -16.85
N GLU A 315 -14.55 -10.95 -16.87
CA GLU A 315 -15.34 -9.77 -17.25
C GLU A 315 -15.07 -8.60 -16.29
N LEU A 316 -15.17 -8.86 -14.98
CA LEU A 316 -14.94 -7.84 -13.96
C LEU A 316 -13.48 -7.36 -13.92
N ALA A 317 -12.50 -8.26 -14.10
CA ALA A 317 -11.09 -7.88 -14.18
C ALA A 317 -10.78 -7.06 -15.45
N ALA A 318 -11.46 -7.31 -16.57
CA ALA A 318 -11.34 -6.49 -17.77
C ALA A 318 -11.89 -5.07 -17.52
N GLN A 319 -13.04 -4.93 -16.87
CA GLN A 319 -13.60 -3.64 -16.44
C GLN A 319 -12.61 -2.86 -15.56
N LEU A 320 -12.04 -3.50 -14.53
CA LEU A 320 -11.03 -2.89 -13.66
C LEU A 320 -9.76 -2.48 -14.42
N ASN A 321 -9.37 -3.26 -15.43
CA ASN A 321 -8.24 -2.91 -16.29
C ASN A 321 -8.53 -1.67 -17.14
N ASP A 322 -9.73 -1.55 -17.69
CA ASP A 322 -10.13 -0.40 -18.50
C ASP A 322 -10.21 0.88 -17.66
N LEU A 323 -10.80 0.82 -16.46
CA LEU A 323 -10.76 1.91 -15.49
C LEU A 323 -9.32 2.31 -15.11
N ASN A 324 -8.41 1.35 -14.97
CA ASN A 324 -7.02 1.66 -14.67
C ASN A 324 -6.27 2.26 -15.88
N ILE A 325 -6.65 1.92 -17.11
CA ILE A 325 -6.13 2.57 -18.33
C ILE A 325 -6.59 4.03 -18.35
N GLU A 326 -7.90 4.27 -18.22
CA GLU A 326 -8.49 5.61 -18.17
C GLU A 326 -7.86 6.46 -17.06
N ARG A 327 -7.73 5.93 -15.84
CA ARG A 327 -7.05 6.63 -14.74
C ARG A 327 -5.62 7.02 -15.11
N ARG A 328 -4.87 6.15 -15.84
CA ARG A 328 -3.50 6.45 -16.27
C ARG A 328 -3.47 7.55 -17.33
N GLU A 329 -4.42 7.58 -18.23
CA GLU A 329 -4.54 8.63 -19.26
C GLU A 329 -4.80 9.99 -18.60
N ILE A 330 -5.75 10.04 -17.65
CA ILE A 330 -6.03 11.24 -16.84
C ILE A 330 -4.77 11.65 -16.05
N GLU A 331 -4.10 10.70 -15.36
CA GLU A 331 -2.85 10.97 -14.63
C GLU A 331 -1.79 11.57 -15.54
N GLN A 332 -1.59 11.01 -16.73
CA GLN A 332 -0.56 11.45 -17.65
C GLN A 332 -0.85 12.85 -18.21
N SER A 333 -2.10 13.14 -18.56
CA SER A 333 -2.53 14.47 -19.00
C SER A 333 -2.33 15.50 -17.88
N MET A 334 -2.88 15.25 -16.70
CA MET A 334 -2.75 16.15 -15.55
C MET A 334 -1.29 16.38 -15.15
N LEU A 335 -0.47 15.33 -15.19
CA LEU A 335 0.96 15.45 -14.87
C LEU A 335 1.70 16.32 -15.90
N GLN A 336 1.41 16.15 -17.20
CA GLN A 336 2.02 16.96 -18.23
C GLN A 336 1.62 18.44 -18.07
N ASP A 337 0.36 18.71 -17.80
CA ASP A 337 -0.14 20.07 -17.57
C ASP A 337 0.48 20.70 -16.33
N ALA A 338 0.57 19.95 -15.24
CA ALA A 338 1.22 20.41 -14.02
C ALA A 338 2.72 20.69 -14.26
N LEU A 339 3.42 19.83 -15.00
CA LEU A 339 4.84 20.03 -15.34
C LEU A 339 5.06 21.25 -16.21
N ASN A 340 4.14 21.57 -17.12
CA ASN A 340 4.23 22.78 -17.96
C ASN A 340 4.13 24.09 -17.12
N ALA A 341 3.56 24.03 -15.93
CA ALA A 341 3.47 25.15 -15.01
C ALA A 341 4.76 25.38 -14.19
N PHE A 342 5.70 24.42 -14.20
CA PHE A 342 6.95 24.52 -13.45
C PHE A 342 8.16 24.55 -14.42
N PRO A 343 9.25 25.26 -14.06
CA PRO A 343 10.50 25.16 -14.81
C PRO A 343 11.12 23.76 -14.66
N GLU A 344 11.94 23.34 -15.62
CA GLU A 344 12.66 22.05 -15.54
C GLU A 344 13.51 21.94 -14.27
N THR A 345 14.09 23.07 -13.83
CA THR A 345 14.83 23.19 -12.57
C THR A 345 14.18 24.28 -11.73
N LEU A 346 13.83 23.94 -10.50
CA LEU A 346 13.19 24.91 -9.59
C LEU A 346 14.12 26.05 -9.22
N PRO A 347 13.60 27.25 -9.02
CA PRO A 347 14.38 28.38 -8.51
C PRO A 347 15.10 28.04 -7.20
N PRO A 348 16.31 28.59 -6.99
CA PRO A 348 17.01 28.42 -5.72
C PRO A 348 16.12 28.89 -4.55
N GLY A 349 16.07 28.07 -3.49
CA GLY A 349 15.30 28.38 -2.27
C GLY A 349 13.81 28.04 -2.33
N GLN A 350 13.28 27.53 -3.44
CA GLN A 350 11.91 27.00 -3.48
C GLN A 350 11.86 25.63 -2.79
N THR A 351 11.04 25.51 -1.75
CA THR A 351 10.94 24.32 -0.90
C THR A 351 9.67 23.52 -1.11
N THR A 352 8.64 24.08 -1.77
CA THR A 352 7.35 23.43 -1.98
C THR A 352 6.86 23.53 -3.43
N LEU A 353 5.87 22.70 -3.76
CA LEU A 353 5.11 22.79 -5.01
C LEU A 353 3.62 22.82 -4.72
N VAL A 354 2.91 23.75 -5.36
CA VAL A 354 1.45 23.80 -5.36
C VAL A 354 0.97 23.91 -6.81
N ALA A 355 0.09 23.00 -7.23
CA ALA A 355 -0.49 22.98 -8.57
C ALA A 355 -2.03 22.97 -8.49
N TYR A 356 -2.66 23.69 -9.41
CA TYR A 356 -4.11 23.73 -9.59
C TYR A 356 -4.46 23.98 -11.04
N ARG A 357 -5.50 23.34 -11.50
CA ARG A 357 -6.25 23.69 -12.72
C ARG A 357 -7.71 23.34 -12.54
N ASP A 358 -8.57 24.03 -13.25
CA ASP A 358 -10.02 23.87 -13.23
C ASP A 358 -10.52 22.57 -13.89
N ASP A 359 -9.67 21.90 -14.68
CA ASP A 359 -9.92 20.62 -15.33
C ASP A 359 -9.29 19.40 -14.60
N PHE A 360 -8.65 19.60 -13.43
CA PHE A 360 -8.03 18.52 -12.69
C PHE A 360 -9.08 17.63 -11.99
N HIS A 361 -8.86 16.30 -12.08
CA HIS A 361 -9.75 15.30 -11.50
C HIS A 361 -9.42 14.99 -10.03
N GLN A 362 -10.41 15.14 -9.11
CA GLN A 362 -10.23 14.94 -7.66
C GLN A 362 -9.68 13.56 -7.29
N GLY A 363 -10.07 12.48 -7.99
CA GLY A 363 -9.61 11.11 -7.74
C GLY A 363 -8.13 10.87 -8.09
N VAL A 364 -7.50 11.78 -8.86
CA VAL A 364 -6.15 11.59 -9.43
C VAL A 364 -5.12 12.57 -8.85
N VAL A 365 -5.54 13.71 -8.25
CA VAL A 365 -4.62 14.73 -7.69
C VAL A 365 -3.56 14.16 -6.76
N GLY A 366 -3.87 13.16 -5.95
CA GLY A 366 -2.93 12.55 -5.02
C GLY A 366 -1.82 11.76 -5.73
N ILE A 367 -2.11 11.19 -6.90
CA ILE A 367 -1.12 10.48 -7.73
C ILE A 367 -0.21 11.51 -8.41
N VAL A 368 -0.80 12.58 -8.97
CA VAL A 368 -0.02 13.67 -9.59
C VAL A 368 0.88 14.35 -8.57
N ALA A 369 0.39 14.62 -7.35
CA ALA A 369 1.21 15.14 -6.26
C ALA A 369 2.42 14.24 -5.97
N SER A 370 2.23 12.91 -5.96
CA SER A 370 3.33 11.95 -5.77
C SER A 370 4.35 12.03 -6.91
N ARG A 371 3.91 12.12 -8.18
CA ARG A 371 4.82 12.23 -9.34
C ARG A 371 5.63 13.51 -9.34
N LEU A 372 4.99 14.64 -9.01
CA LEU A 372 5.70 15.91 -8.91
C LEU A 372 6.70 15.89 -7.75
N LYS A 373 6.30 15.36 -6.59
CA LYS A 373 7.18 15.17 -5.44
C LYS A 373 8.39 14.31 -5.80
N ASP A 374 8.18 13.19 -6.50
CA ASP A 374 9.29 12.29 -6.90
C ASP A 374 10.24 12.96 -7.91
N ARG A 375 9.70 13.75 -8.85
CA ARG A 375 10.52 14.46 -9.85
C ARG A 375 11.35 15.58 -9.27
N PHE A 376 10.76 16.42 -8.41
CA PHE A 376 11.42 17.62 -7.89
C PHE A 376 11.98 17.44 -6.48
N TYR A 377 11.64 16.33 -5.82
CA TYR A 377 11.96 16.02 -4.43
C TYR A 377 11.55 17.18 -3.49
N ARG A 378 10.30 17.62 -3.60
CA ARG A 378 9.69 18.70 -2.80
C ARG A 378 8.32 18.29 -2.29
N PRO A 379 7.94 18.67 -1.07
CA PRO A 379 6.56 18.55 -0.62
C PRO A 379 5.63 19.21 -1.62
N THR A 380 4.61 18.48 -2.04
CA THR A 380 3.76 18.89 -3.15
C THR A 380 2.30 18.76 -2.79
N ILE A 381 1.51 19.78 -3.09
CA ILE A 381 0.04 19.75 -3.00
C ILE A 381 -0.54 20.02 -4.38
N VAL A 382 -1.49 19.18 -4.80
CA VAL A 382 -2.24 19.36 -6.06
C VAL A 382 -3.70 19.48 -5.73
N PHE A 383 -4.33 20.55 -6.24
CA PHE A 383 -5.74 20.84 -6.06
C PHE A 383 -6.55 20.52 -7.30
N ALA A 384 -7.81 20.14 -7.12
CA ALA A 384 -8.84 20.04 -8.13
C ALA A 384 -10.09 20.81 -7.67
N PRO A 385 -10.95 21.28 -8.62
CA PRO A 385 -12.18 21.96 -8.27
C PRO A 385 -13.14 21.06 -7.48
N ALA A 386 -13.91 21.69 -6.59
CA ALA A 386 -15.00 21.09 -5.84
C ALA A 386 -16.23 21.99 -5.92
N ASP A 387 -17.30 21.62 -5.21
CA ASP A 387 -18.53 22.41 -5.21
C ASP A 387 -18.34 23.74 -4.46
N ASN A 388 -19.24 24.71 -4.74
CA ASN A 388 -19.34 25.99 -4.03
C ASN A 388 -18.08 26.87 -4.03
N GLY A 389 -17.22 26.78 -5.05
CA GLY A 389 -15.98 27.56 -5.14
C GLY A 389 -14.87 27.06 -4.21
N GLU A 390 -15.02 25.86 -3.69
CA GLU A 390 -13.97 25.15 -2.97
C GLU A 390 -13.04 24.41 -3.94
N VAL A 391 -11.83 24.12 -3.48
CA VAL A 391 -10.90 23.18 -4.12
C VAL A 391 -10.43 22.16 -3.11
N ARG A 392 -10.37 20.90 -3.55
CA ARG A 392 -9.83 19.80 -2.74
C ARG A 392 -8.40 19.50 -3.15
N GLY A 393 -7.50 19.55 -2.16
CA GLY A 393 -6.08 19.29 -2.34
C GLY A 393 -5.65 17.94 -1.78
N SER A 394 -4.71 17.33 -2.46
CA SER A 394 -4.00 16.16 -1.95
C SER A 394 -2.51 16.45 -1.92
N GLY A 395 -1.92 16.32 -0.74
CA GLY A 395 -0.51 16.57 -0.50
C GLY A 395 0.30 15.28 -0.37
N ARG A 396 1.57 15.35 -0.81
CA ARG A 396 2.59 14.31 -0.62
C ARG A 396 3.88 14.94 -0.11
N SER A 397 4.49 14.31 0.88
CA SER A 397 5.69 14.80 1.54
C SER A 397 6.96 14.06 1.15
N ILE A 398 8.08 14.67 1.50
CA ILE A 398 9.42 14.05 1.49
C ILE A 398 9.74 13.51 2.91
N PRO A 399 10.70 12.58 3.06
CA PRO A 399 11.22 12.23 4.39
C PRO A 399 11.63 13.48 5.17
N ASN A 400 11.53 13.41 6.49
CA ASN A 400 11.86 14.49 7.45
C ASN A 400 10.89 15.69 7.49
N LEU A 401 9.85 15.74 6.65
CA LEU A 401 8.78 16.72 6.79
C LEU A 401 7.45 16.03 7.12
N HIS A 402 6.87 16.36 8.28
CA HIS A 402 5.53 15.91 8.65
C HIS A 402 4.49 16.83 8.03
N LEU A 403 3.83 16.39 6.94
CA LEU A 403 2.95 17.26 6.14
C LEU A 403 1.76 17.81 6.92
N ARG A 404 1.13 16.96 7.76
CA ARG A 404 0.01 17.41 8.60
C ARG A 404 0.43 18.52 9.55
N ASP A 405 1.63 18.47 10.13
CA ASP A 405 2.13 19.50 11.05
C ASP A 405 2.42 20.80 10.30
N ALA A 406 2.90 20.72 9.06
CA ALA A 406 3.05 21.90 8.19
C ALA A 406 1.71 22.55 7.89
N LEU A 407 0.66 21.76 7.59
CA LEU A 407 -0.70 22.28 7.39
C LEU A 407 -1.31 22.85 8.69
N ASP A 408 -1.06 22.22 9.82
CA ASP A 408 -1.47 22.72 11.14
C ASP A 408 -0.83 24.09 11.45
N LEU A 409 0.46 24.24 11.12
CA LEU A 409 1.17 25.50 11.27
C LEU A 409 0.57 26.61 10.39
N VAL A 410 0.27 26.29 9.11
CA VAL A 410 -0.42 27.22 8.20
C VAL A 410 -1.78 27.60 8.76
N SER A 411 -2.59 26.64 9.20
CA SER A 411 -3.93 26.88 9.75
C SER A 411 -3.91 27.76 11.00
N LYS A 412 -2.92 27.57 11.88
CA LYS A 412 -2.76 28.40 13.10
C LYS A 412 -2.33 29.83 12.80
N ARG A 413 -1.51 30.03 11.77
CA ARG A 413 -1.04 31.36 11.37
C ARG A 413 -2.07 32.12 10.53
N HIS A 414 -2.88 31.38 9.77
CA HIS A 414 -3.87 31.88 8.84
C HIS A 414 -5.20 31.14 9.03
N PRO A 415 -5.99 31.45 10.09
CA PRO A 415 -7.16 30.67 10.50
C PRO A 415 -8.23 30.48 9.41
N ASP A 416 -8.38 31.46 8.49
CA ASP A 416 -9.42 31.44 7.45
C ASP A 416 -8.91 30.84 6.11
N LEU A 417 -7.65 30.38 6.05
CA LEU A 417 -7.03 29.97 4.81
C LEU A 417 -7.34 28.51 4.46
N ILE A 418 -7.44 27.64 5.46
CA ILE A 418 -7.75 26.21 5.30
C ILE A 418 -9.10 25.93 5.96
N LEU A 419 -10.07 25.46 5.16
CA LEU A 419 -11.41 25.11 5.66
C LEU A 419 -11.37 23.79 6.45
N LYS A 420 -10.68 22.80 5.92
CA LYS A 420 -10.53 21.47 6.52
C LYS A 420 -9.23 20.83 6.07
N PHE A 421 -8.56 20.11 6.95
CA PHE A 421 -7.41 19.28 6.60
C PHE A 421 -7.33 18.05 7.50
N GLY A 422 -6.61 17.04 7.01
CA GLY A 422 -6.34 15.81 7.74
C GLY A 422 -5.30 14.97 7.03
N GLY A 423 -4.75 13.97 7.72
CA GLY A 423 -3.73 13.10 7.15
C GLY A 423 -2.61 12.78 8.12
N HIS A 424 -1.48 12.36 7.57
CA HIS A 424 -0.30 11.87 8.29
C HIS A 424 0.98 12.56 7.81
N ALA A 425 2.13 12.03 8.24
CA ALA A 425 3.43 12.60 7.90
C ALA A 425 3.66 12.70 6.38
N MET A 426 3.34 11.65 5.61
CA MET A 426 3.71 11.56 4.18
C MET A 426 2.59 11.94 3.22
N ALA A 427 1.34 11.99 3.68
CA ALA A 427 0.18 12.30 2.86
C ALA A 427 -0.89 13.02 3.67
N ALA A 428 -1.50 14.04 3.08
CA ALA A 428 -2.59 14.79 3.69
C ALA A 428 -3.59 15.26 2.64
N GLY A 429 -4.85 15.42 3.06
CA GLY A 429 -5.91 16.05 2.30
C GLY A 429 -6.29 17.38 2.92
N LEU A 430 -6.74 18.34 2.11
CA LEU A 430 -7.24 19.63 2.58
C LEU A 430 -8.27 20.21 1.62
N SER A 431 -9.08 21.14 2.14
CA SER A 431 -10.00 21.97 1.35
C SER A 431 -9.73 23.44 1.64
N ILE A 432 -9.71 24.27 0.60
CA ILE A 432 -9.60 25.71 0.67
C ILE A 432 -10.56 26.35 -0.33
N LEU A 433 -10.80 27.64 -0.23
CA LEU A 433 -11.49 28.39 -1.29
C LEU A 433 -10.53 28.61 -2.46
N GLU A 434 -11.01 28.52 -3.70
CA GLU A 434 -10.19 28.63 -4.91
C GLU A 434 -9.37 29.93 -4.94
N HIS A 435 -9.99 31.07 -4.59
CA HIS A 435 -9.30 32.36 -4.58
C HIS A 435 -8.17 32.46 -3.52
N ASN A 436 -8.13 31.53 -2.56
CA ASN A 436 -7.09 31.44 -1.54
C ASN A 436 -5.83 30.69 -1.99
N ILE A 437 -5.80 30.07 -3.18
CA ILE A 437 -4.64 29.30 -3.67
C ILE A 437 -3.34 30.10 -3.62
N PRO A 438 -3.25 31.38 -4.10
CA PRO A 438 -2.00 32.12 -4.04
C PRO A 438 -1.53 32.42 -2.61
N ALA A 439 -2.45 32.75 -1.71
CA ALA A 439 -2.15 32.99 -0.31
C ALA A 439 -1.70 31.70 0.40
N PHE A 440 -2.38 30.59 0.11
CA PHE A 440 -1.99 29.26 0.62
C PHE A 440 -0.60 28.85 0.14
N GLN A 441 -0.28 29.05 -1.14
CA GLN A 441 1.05 28.74 -1.69
C GLN A 441 2.16 29.49 -0.93
N THR A 442 1.96 30.78 -0.65
CA THR A 442 2.92 31.59 0.12
C THR A 442 3.05 31.08 1.56
N ALA A 443 1.93 30.89 2.25
CA ALA A 443 1.93 30.42 3.64
C ALA A 443 2.52 29.01 3.80
N PHE A 444 2.25 28.11 2.84
CA PHE A 444 2.79 26.74 2.85
C PHE A 444 4.30 26.75 2.59
N GLU A 445 4.78 27.57 1.64
CA GLU A 445 6.22 27.75 1.38
C GLU A 445 6.97 28.28 2.61
N GLU A 446 6.40 29.28 3.31
CA GLU A 446 6.98 29.84 4.54
C GLU A 446 7.03 28.80 5.67
N ALA A 447 5.92 28.09 5.90
CA ALA A 447 5.85 27.05 6.93
C ALA A 447 6.85 25.93 6.70
N VAL A 448 6.95 25.42 5.46
CA VAL A 448 7.87 24.33 5.13
C VAL A 448 9.32 24.80 5.21
N ARG A 449 9.64 26.01 4.75
CA ARG A 449 11.01 26.57 4.82
C ARG A 449 11.55 26.63 6.25
N GLU A 450 10.70 26.84 7.25
CA GLU A 450 11.09 26.82 8.66
C GLU A 450 11.33 25.40 9.20
N MET A 451 10.70 24.39 8.58
CA MET A 451 10.71 23.00 9.06
C MET A 451 11.77 22.12 8.42
N VAL A 452 12.32 22.51 7.26
CA VAL A 452 13.29 21.72 6.50
C VAL A 452 14.62 22.45 6.35
N CYS A 453 15.70 21.71 6.27
CA CYS A 453 17.02 22.20 5.87
C CYS A 453 17.34 21.78 4.43
N GLU A 454 18.43 22.29 3.85
CA GLU A 454 18.84 21.94 2.47
C GLU A 454 19.11 20.44 2.29
N ASP A 455 19.61 19.78 3.34
CA ASP A 455 19.87 18.34 3.34
C ASP A 455 18.60 17.51 3.19
N ASP A 456 17.49 17.96 3.78
CA ASP A 456 16.17 17.31 3.68
C ASP A 456 15.60 17.39 2.25
N LEU A 457 16.02 18.38 1.49
CA LEU A 457 15.62 18.61 0.09
C LEU A 457 16.50 17.85 -0.93
N SER A 458 17.41 16.99 -0.44
CA SER A 458 18.30 16.16 -1.25
C SER A 458 17.85 14.71 -1.22
N GLN A 459 17.71 14.09 -2.40
CA GLN A 459 17.32 12.68 -2.50
C GLN A 459 18.45 11.79 -1.97
N THR A 460 18.10 10.85 -1.07
CA THR A 460 19.06 9.88 -0.55
C THR A 460 18.66 8.46 -1.00
N PHE A 461 19.57 7.79 -1.72
CA PHE A 461 19.46 6.35 -1.99
C PHE A 461 20.09 5.56 -0.85
N ILE A 462 19.28 4.74 -0.18
CA ILE A 462 19.74 3.85 0.87
C ILE A 462 20.02 2.48 0.23
N THR A 463 21.28 2.05 0.26
CA THR A 463 21.74 0.80 -0.37
C THR A 463 22.22 -0.21 0.66
N ASP A 464 22.40 -1.46 0.21
CA ASP A 464 23.01 -2.53 1.02
C ASP A 464 24.54 -2.61 0.81
N GLY A 465 25.14 -1.52 0.30
CA GLY A 465 26.58 -1.42 0.00
C GLY A 465 26.97 -2.18 -1.27
N SER A 466 28.26 -2.50 -1.36
CA SER A 466 28.81 -3.23 -2.51
C SER A 466 28.42 -4.71 -2.51
N LEU A 467 28.26 -5.27 -3.72
CA LEU A 467 28.14 -6.71 -3.93
C LEU A 467 29.36 -7.18 -4.76
N PRO A 468 30.18 -8.15 -4.28
CA PRO A 468 31.29 -8.68 -5.06
C PRO A 468 30.84 -9.18 -6.45
N ALA A 469 31.61 -8.88 -7.49
CA ALA A 469 31.21 -9.22 -8.87
C ALA A 469 30.87 -10.70 -9.06
N ARG A 470 31.63 -11.59 -8.40
CA ARG A 470 31.40 -13.05 -8.40
C ARG A 470 30.06 -13.47 -7.80
N ASP A 471 29.47 -12.62 -6.94
CA ASP A 471 28.19 -12.90 -6.25
C ASP A 471 26.99 -12.25 -6.99
N ILE A 472 27.27 -11.47 -8.04
CA ILE A 472 26.24 -10.92 -8.94
C ILE A 472 25.88 -12.03 -9.95
N THR A 473 25.04 -12.96 -9.55
CA THR A 473 24.68 -14.13 -10.36
C THR A 473 23.16 -14.27 -10.52
N LEU A 474 22.76 -15.03 -11.55
CA LEU A 474 21.35 -15.36 -11.76
C LEU A 474 20.76 -16.12 -10.56
N GLU A 475 21.54 -17.03 -9.96
CA GLU A 475 21.13 -17.78 -8.77
C GLU A 475 20.85 -16.85 -7.60
N GLN A 476 21.73 -15.88 -7.33
CA GLN A 476 21.50 -14.89 -6.28
C GLN A 476 20.30 -13.98 -6.58
N ALA A 477 20.13 -13.53 -7.81
CA ALA A 477 18.93 -12.76 -8.20
C ALA A 477 17.63 -13.56 -7.95
N GLN A 478 17.63 -14.86 -8.27
CA GLN A 478 16.52 -15.75 -7.97
C GLN A 478 16.31 -15.97 -6.47
N ASN A 479 17.39 -16.11 -5.70
CA ASN A 479 17.33 -16.23 -4.25
C ASN A 479 16.70 -14.98 -3.62
N LEU A 480 17.15 -13.79 -4.01
CA LEU A 480 16.57 -12.52 -3.57
C LEU A 480 15.07 -12.42 -3.89
N ALA A 481 14.64 -12.85 -5.08
CA ALA A 481 13.25 -12.82 -5.51
C ALA A 481 12.31 -13.78 -4.75
N ARG A 482 12.83 -14.76 -4.02
CA ARG A 482 12.02 -15.70 -3.21
C ARG A 482 11.53 -15.07 -1.90
N HIS A 483 12.24 -14.07 -1.39
CA HIS A 483 11.90 -13.40 -0.14
C HIS A 483 10.83 -12.33 -0.33
N VAL A 484 10.12 -12.03 0.76
CA VAL A 484 9.09 -10.97 0.78
C VAL A 484 9.77 -9.64 1.11
N TRP A 485 9.88 -8.78 0.11
CA TRP A 485 10.37 -7.41 0.24
C TRP A 485 9.24 -6.42 -0.01
N GLY A 486 9.26 -5.27 0.65
CA GLY A 486 8.28 -4.21 0.47
C GLY A 486 8.48 -3.04 1.41
N GLN A 487 7.42 -2.36 1.76
CA GLN A 487 7.46 -1.19 2.64
C GLN A 487 8.03 -1.56 4.02
N GLY A 488 8.96 -0.74 4.54
CA GLY A 488 9.66 -1.00 5.81
C GLY A 488 10.67 -2.15 5.77
N PHE A 489 10.53 -3.08 4.82
CA PHE A 489 11.45 -4.19 4.56
C PHE A 489 11.91 -4.14 3.10
N ALA A 490 12.62 -3.07 2.76
CA ALA A 490 12.89 -2.65 1.38
C ALA A 490 13.62 -3.73 0.55
N PRO A 491 13.31 -3.83 -0.77
CA PRO A 491 14.06 -4.69 -1.67
C PRO A 491 15.56 -4.41 -1.62
N PRO A 492 16.42 -5.43 -1.80
CA PRO A 492 17.87 -5.24 -1.87
C PRO A 492 18.27 -4.31 -3.00
N SER A 493 19.15 -3.37 -2.67
CA SER A 493 19.72 -2.39 -3.62
C SER A 493 21.20 -2.21 -3.30
N PHE A 494 22.04 -2.28 -4.31
CA PHE A 494 23.49 -2.25 -4.15
C PHE A 494 24.09 -1.02 -4.83
N THR A 495 25.32 -0.67 -4.45
CA THR A 495 26.04 0.42 -5.09
C THR A 495 27.47 -0.01 -5.39
N ASP A 496 27.87 0.20 -6.63
CA ASP A 496 29.19 -0.14 -7.13
C ASP A 496 29.62 0.79 -8.28
N GLU A 497 30.92 0.82 -8.54
CA GLU A 497 31.49 1.46 -9.71
C GLU A 497 31.65 0.44 -10.85
N PHE A 498 31.31 0.86 -12.06
CA PHE A 498 31.40 0.05 -13.26
C PHE A 498 32.08 0.79 -14.41
N HIS A 499 32.81 0.05 -15.22
CA HIS A 499 33.24 0.48 -16.55
C HIS A 499 32.13 0.17 -17.57
N VAL A 500 31.78 1.14 -18.39
CA VAL A 500 30.78 1.02 -19.46
C VAL A 500 31.43 0.54 -20.72
N ILE A 501 31.17 -0.73 -21.09
CA ILE A 501 31.76 -1.33 -22.30
C ILE A 501 31.01 -0.88 -23.55
N ARG A 502 29.70 -0.87 -23.50
CA ARG A 502 28.81 -0.57 -24.62
C ARG A 502 27.44 -0.11 -24.11
N GLN A 503 26.83 0.78 -24.88
CA GLN A 503 25.47 1.23 -24.64
C GLN A 503 24.63 1.17 -25.92
N GLN A 504 23.34 0.86 -25.81
CA GLN A 504 22.43 0.75 -26.93
C GLN A 504 21.06 1.34 -26.55
N PRO A 505 20.50 2.28 -27.35
CA PRO A 505 19.14 2.77 -27.14
C PRO A 505 18.11 1.62 -27.26
N LEU A 506 17.05 1.68 -26.45
CA LEU A 506 15.97 0.70 -26.42
C LEU A 506 14.60 1.40 -26.51
N GLY A 507 13.65 0.75 -27.20
CA GLY A 507 12.30 1.27 -27.43
C GLY A 507 12.22 2.17 -28.69
N ALA A 508 11.00 2.38 -29.18
CA ALA A 508 10.75 3.12 -30.44
C ALA A 508 11.25 4.57 -30.41
N GLU A 509 11.30 5.18 -29.22
CA GLU A 509 11.70 6.58 -29.03
C GLU A 509 13.08 6.72 -28.35
N GLY A 510 13.82 5.61 -28.17
CA GLY A 510 15.13 5.61 -27.50
C GLY A 510 15.12 6.10 -26.04
N LYS A 511 13.97 6.09 -25.39
CA LYS A 511 13.80 6.56 -23.99
C LYS A 511 14.44 5.67 -22.93
N HIS A 512 14.97 4.53 -23.30
CA HIS A 512 15.63 3.57 -22.41
C HIS A 512 16.96 3.16 -23.01
N LYS A 513 17.87 2.65 -22.18
CA LYS A 513 19.14 2.10 -22.66
C LYS A 513 19.42 0.72 -22.08
N LYS A 514 19.96 -0.14 -22.92
CA LYS A 514 20.61 -1.38 -22.55
C LYS A 514 22.13 -1.12 -22.57
N VAL A 515 22.77 -1.42 -21.46
CA VAL A 515 24.19 -1.10 -21.24
C VAL A 515 24.92 -2.35 -20.78
N TRP A 516 26.12 -2.56 -21.27
CA TRP A 516 27.02 -3.61 -20.78
C TRP A 516 28.04 -2.99 -19.85
N LEU A 517 28.04 -3.44 -18.63
CA LEU A 517 28.85 -2.97 -17.52
C LEU A 517 29.91 -4.01 -17.16
N GLN A 518 31.12 -3.56 -16.78
CA GLN A 518 32.20 -4.44 -16.32
C GLN A 518 32.61 -4.07 -14.90
N LYS A 519 32.78 -5.09 -14.05
CA LYS A 519 33.35 -4.99 -12.71
C LYS A 519 34.21 -6.22 -12.42
N ASP A 520 35.45 -6.02 -11.97
CA ASP A 520 36.41 -7.09 -11.59
C ASP A 520 36.56 -8.18 -12.66
N GLY A 521 36.51 -7.81 -13.95
CA GLY A 521 36.62 -8.73 -15.08
C GLY A 521 35.32 -9.47 -15.45
N TYR A 522 34.23 -9.27 -14.74
CA TYR A 522 32.90 -9.79 -15.07
C TYR A 522 32.09 -8.78 -15.85
N GLU A 523 31.33 -9.27 -16.83
CA GLU A 523 30.42 -8.43 -17.64
C GLU A 523 28.97 -8.68 -17.25
N PHE A 524 28.18 -7.58 -17.18
CA PHE A 524 26.78 -7.59 -16.80
C PHE A 524 25.93 -6.79 -17.77
N GLU A 525 24.79 -7.33 -18.14
CA GLU A 525 23.77 -6.60 -18.87
C GLU A 525 22.96 -5.74 -17.90
N ALA A 526 22.82 -4.44 -18.19
CA ALA A 526 22.12 -3.49 -17.36
C ALA A 526 21.04 -2.75 -18.14
N MET A 527 19.93 -2.44 -17.44
CA MET A 527 18.80 -1.70 -17.97
C MET A 527 18.68 -0.35 -17.29
N PHE A 528 18.74 0.71 -18.09
CA PHE A 528 18.55 2.10 -17.69
C PHE A 528 17.19 2.58 -18.21
N TRP A 529 16.22 2.64 -17.31
CA TRP A 529 14.87 3.07 -17.64
C TRP A 529 14.77 4.60 -17.69
N ARG A 530 14.11 5.16 -18.73
CA ARG A 530 13.92 6.61 -18.90
C ARG A 530 15.25 7.38 -18.92
N CYS A 531 16.26 6.82 -19.53
CA CYS A 531 17.59 7.40 -19.71
C CYS A 531 17.87 7.56 -21.21
N SER A 532 17.82 8.79 -21.70
CA SER A 532 18.18 9.14 -23.09
C SER A 532 19.60 9.70 -23.20
N GLU A 533 20.20 10.11 -22.07
CA GLU A 533 21.53 10.72 -22.00
C GLU A 533 22.63 9.69 -22.27
N ASP A 534 23.74 10.14 -22.87
CA ASP A 534 24.90 9.28 -23.03
C ASP A 534 25.59 9.03 -21.69
N ILE A 535 25.86 7.76 -21.43
CA ILE A 535 26.44 7.30 -20.18
C ILE A 535 27.97 7.34 -20.33
N PRO A 536 28.70 7.99 -19.39
CA PRO A 536 30.17 8.09 -19.45
C PRO A 536 30.84 6.73 -19.25
N GLU A 537 32.13 6.66 -19.53
CA GLU A 537 32.93 5.43 -19.50
C GLU A 537 32.99 4.77 -18.11
N TYR A 538 33.01 5.58 -17.04
CA TYR A 538 33.01 5.12 -15.66
C TYR A 538 31.85 5.74 -14.91
N ILE A 539 31.07 4.89 -14.23
CA ILE A 539 29.89 5.31 -13.49
C ILE A 539 29.84 4.63 -12.12
N ARG A 540 29.32 5.36 -11.16
CA ARG A 540 28.84 4.82 -9.91
C ARG A 540 27.33 4.64 -10.01
N THR A 541 26.81 3.47 -9.62
CA THR A 541 25.39 3.15 -9.78
C THR A 541 24.74 2.73 -8.46
N VAL A 542 23.43 2.93 -8.40
CA VAL A 542 22.53 2.21 -7.48
C VAL A 542 21.75 1.23 -8.34
N TYR A 543 21.83 -0.07 -8.01
CA TYR A 543 21.28 -1.12 -8.86
C TYR A 543 20.68 -2.29 -8.09
N ARG A 544 19.84 -3.05 -8.79
CA ARG A 544 19.25 -4.30 -8.30
C ARG A 544 19.54 -5.43 -9.30
N PRO A 545 20.11 -6.58 -8.87
CA PRO A 545 20.22 -7.76 -9.72
C PRO A 545 18.83 -8.41 -9.84
N VAL A 546 18.38 -8.63 -11.07
CA VAL A 546 17.06 -9.17 -11.40
C VAL A 546 17.21 -10.39 -12.30
N ALA A 547 16.48 -11.45 -11.99
CA ALA A 547 16.29 -12.59 -12.89
C ALA A 547 15.18 -12.21 -13.90
N ASN A 548 15.60 -11.69 -15.07
CA ASN A 548 14.68 -11.29 -16.13
C ASN A 548 14.40 -12.44 -17.09
N GLU A 549 13.13 -12.67 -17.38
CA GLU A 549 12.72 -13.69 -18.35
C GLU A 549 12.21 -13.03 -19.63
N TRP A 550 12.88 -13.33 -20.71
CA TRP A 550 12.50 -12.92 -22.05
C TRP A 550 12.44 -14.11 -23.00
N ARG A 551 11.29 -14.34 -23.64
CA ARG A 551 11.04 -15.45 -24.58
C ARG A 551 11.44 -16.82 -24.02
N ASN A 552 11.08 -17.11 -22.75
CA ASN A 552 11.42 -18.32 -22.00
C ASN A 552 12.94 -18.49 -21.71
N ASN A 553 13.74 -17.46 -21.91
CA ASN A 553 15.14 -17.43 -21.52
C ASN A 553 15.28 -16.57 -20.25
N LEU A 554 15.82 -17.16 -19.18
CA LEU A 554 16.01 -16.51 -17.90
C LEU A 554 17.46 -16.01 -17.81
N GLU A 555 17.63 -14.71 -17.72
CA GLU A 555 18.95 -14.06 -17.72
C GLU A 555 19.08 -13.10 -16.54
N LEU A 556 20.33 -12.93 -16.07
CA LEU A 556 20.66 -11.90 -15.10
C LEU A 556 20.67 -10.54 -15.79
N GLN A 557 19.96 -9.58 -15.22
CA GLN A 557 20.05 -8.17 -15.60
C GLN A 557 20.21 -7.28 -14.36
N LEU A 558 20.97 -6.19 -14.48
CA LEU A 558 21.06 -5.16 -13.47
C LEU A 558 20.06 -4.04 -13.80
N TYR A 559 19.07 -3.83 -12.93
CA TYR A 559 18.16 -2.69 -13.06
C TYR A 559 18.77 -1.50 -12.34
N ILE A 560 19.06 -0.43 -13.08
CA ILE A 560 19.70 0.78 -12.55
C ILE A 560 18.63 1.75 -12.07
N ASP A 561 18.67 2.05 -10.78
CA ASP A 561 17.77 3.01 -10.14
C ASP A 561 18.35 4.42 -10.14
N TYR A 562 19.69 4.54 -10.10
CA TYR A 562 20.43 5.80 -10.17
C TYR A 562 21.85 5.57 -10.70
N TRP A 563 22.42 6.59 -11.33
CA TRP A 563 23.82 6.62 -11.73
C TRP A 563 24.39 8.03 -11.73
N GLU A 564 25.69 8.13 -11.54
CA GLU A 564 26.49 9.33 -11.67
C GLU A 564 27.83 8.99 -12.30
N ALA A 565 28.53 9.98 -12.88
CA ALA A 565 29.90 9.78 -13.35
C ALA A 565 30.81 9.49 -12.13
N ALA A 566 31.70 8.47 -12.27
CA ALA A 566 32.65 8.06 -11.23
C ALA A 566 33.95 8.84 -11.32
#